data_5fcf696ba4dd0e07c34e462d632e4ae4
#
_entry.id   5fcf696ba4dd0e07c34e462d632e4ae4
#
_cell.length_a   1.000
_cell.length_b   1.000
_cell.length_c   1.000
_cell.angle_alpha   90.00
_cell.angle_beta   90.00
_cell.angle_gamma   90.00
#
_symmetry.space_group_name_H-M   'P 1'
#
loop_
_entity.id
_entity.type
_entity.pdbx_description
1 polymer ?
#
loop_
_entity_poly.entity_id
_entity_poly.type
_entity_poly.pdbx_seq_one_letter_code
_entity_poly.pdbx_strand_id
1 'polypeptide(L)'
;HRDWLAKKTIRQICYEKCAFLSTNTKIFIGKQTPSTLRLIKQSLKNNPSEVFYPSNWQIKSKQNKIYYSDPKNSITIKNNNIVSQGLLHNLGLAIYVALNFGVSKKIIQKTAAKIIFPGRIHNITKGKLRKLIQPNTQLILDGCHAPTEGENLSRYLRTLKQPIYGVWGMLKNKEPEHFIKKFRGIFKTVIPVSISGEPSACSTKELKKILFKNKLLFNNT
;
A
#
# COMPACT_ATOMS: atom_id res chain seq x y z
N HIS A 1 -8.30 -8.85 7.08
CA HIS A 1 -9.75 -9.08 7.00
C HIS A 1 -10.14 -10.56 6.96
N ARG A 2 -9.31 -11.44 6.37
CA ARG A 2 -9.60 -12.88 6.30
C ARG A 2 -9.72 -13.54 7.68
N ASP A 3 -8.98 -13.05 8.67
CA ASP A 3 -8.95 -13.61 10.02
C ASP A 3 -10.26 -13.43 10.80
N TRP A 4 -11.07 -12.45 10.40
CA TRP A 4 -12.35 -12.09 11.03
C TRP A 4 -13.58 -12.68 10.35
N LEU A 5 -13.40 -13.35 9.19
CA LEU A 5 -14.50 -13.87 8.38
C LEU A 5 -14.56 -15.39 8.41
N ALA A 6 -15.73 -15.94 8.66
CA ALA A 6 -15.95 -17.39 8.78
C ALA A 6 -15.46 -18.20 7.56
N LYS A 7 -15.64 -17.67 6.35
CA LYS A 7 -15.24 -18.37 5.09
C LYS A 7 -13.94 -17.89 4.47
N LYS A 8 -13.29 -16.85 5.00
CA LYS A 8 -11.98 -16.31 4.55
C LYS A 8 -11.81 -16.10 3.03
N THR A 9 -12.91 -15.96 2.27
CA THR A 9 -12.90 -15.83 0.81
C THR A 9 -12.99 -14.37 0.36
N ILE A 10 -12.46 -14.05 -0.84
CA ILE A 10 -12.60 -12.71 -1.44
C ILE A 10 -14.09 -12.36 -1.65
N ARG A 11 -14.93 -13.34 -2.04
CA ARG A 11 -16.37 -13.15 -2.17
C ARG A 11 -17.01 -12.68 -0.87
N GLN A 12 -16.69 -13.34 0.25
CA GLN A 12 -17.18 -12.95 1.56
C GLN A 12 -16.74 -11.54 1.95
N ILE A 13 -15.47 -11.20 1.69
CA ILE A 13 -14.94 -9.85 1.95
C ILE A 13 -15.71 -8.80 1.14
N CYS A 14 -15.97 -9.05 -0.15
CA CYS A 14 -16.76 -8.15 -0.99
C CYS A 14 -18.18 -7.96 -0.42
N TYR A 15 -18.83 -9.06 -0.07
CA TYR A 15 -20.17 -9.03 0.52
C TYR A 15 -20.20 -8.19 1.81
N GLU A 16 -19.35 -8.50 2.77
CA GLU A 16 -19.25 -7.77 4.06
C GLU A 16 -18.96 -6.27 3.87
N LYS A 17 -18.10 -5.93 2.90
CA LYS A 17 -17.77 -4.52 2.62
C LYS A 17 -18.92 -3.77 1.93
N CYS A 18 -19.80 -4.46 1.25
CA CYS A 18 -20.94 -3.85 0.55
C CYS A 18 -22.24 -3.88 1.38
N ALA A 19 -22.37 -4.80 2.33
CA ALA A 19 -23.60 -5.06 3.06
C ALA A 19 -24.08 -3.88 3.94
N PHE A 20 -23.17 -3.04 4.43
CA PHE A 20 -23.53 -1.90 5.28
C PHE A 20 -23.69 -0.57 4.52
N LEU A 21 -23.60 -0.58 3.19
CA LEU A 21 -23.78 0.63 2.39
C LEU A 21 -25.27 0.97 2.31
N SER A 22 -25.61 2.19 2.75
CA SER A 22 -26.99 2.69 2.71
C SER A 22 -27.42 3.00 1.28
N THR A 23 -28.73 3.10 1.06
CA THR A 23 -29.34 3.34 -0.25
C THR A 23 -29.06 4.74 -0.84
N ASN A 24 -28.69 5.70 0.01
CA ASN A 24 -28.40 7.09 -0.40
C ASN A 24 -26.90 7.41 -0.41
N THR A 25 -26.07 6.41 -0.60
CA THR A 25 -24.62 6.55 -0.56
C THR A 25 -24.03 6.68 -1.98
N LYS A 26 -23.05 7.56 -2.19
CA LYS A 26 -22.19 7.52 -3.37
C LYS A 26 -21.07 6.53 -3.15
N ILE A 27 -20.97 5.52 -4.01
CA ILE A 27 -19.99 4.44 -3.88
C ILE A 27 -18.86 4.64 -4.88
N PHE A 28 -17.65 4.89 -4.39
CA PHE A 28 -16.46 5.05 -5.21
C PHE A 28 -15.57 3.80 -5.10
N ILE A 29 -15.32 3.14 -6.22
CA ILE A 29 -14.53 1.92 -6.27
C ILE A 29 -13.12 2.23 -6.77
N GLY A 30 -12.09 1.93 -5.96
CA GLY A 30 -10.68 2.02 -6.35
C GLY A 30 -10.28 0.94 -7.36
N LYS A 31 -9.07 1.02 -7.91
CA LYS A 31 -8.52 0.01 -8.84
C LYS A 31 -8.52 -1.37 -8.20
N GLN A 32 -9.10 -2.34 -8.89
CA GLN A 32 -9.25 -3.73 -8.47
C GLN A 32 -8.81 -4.67 -9.59
N THR A 33 -8.55 -5.94 -9.25
CA THR A 33 -8.44 -6.99 -10.27
C THR A 33 -9.80 -7.22 -10.95
N PRO A 34 -9.84 -7.67 -12.20
CA PRO A 34 -11.12 -7.94 -12.90
C PRO A 34 -12.02 -8.90 -12.12
N SER A 35 -11.45 -9.94 -11.50
CA SER A 35 -12.18 -10.91 -10.68
C SER A 35 -12.81 -10.26 -9.44
N THR A 36 -12.04 -9.45 -8.69
CA THR A 36 -12.53 -8.73 -7.51
C THR A 36 -13.62 -7.72 -7.90
N LEU A 37 -13.41 -6.96 -9.00
CA LEU A 37 -14.39 -6.00 -9.48
C LEU A 37 -15.73 -6.67 -9.86
N ARG A 38 -15.68 -7.87 -10.46
CA ARG A 38 -16.88 -8.66 -10.75
C ARG A 38 -17.64 -9.03 -9.48
N LEU A 39 -16.93 -9.48 -8.43
CA LEU A 39 -17.55 -9.80 -7.14
C LEU A 39 -18.18 -8.57 -6.47
N ILE A 40 -17.50 -7.42 -6.52
CA ILE A 40 -18.07 -6.16 -6.01
C ILE A 40 -19.34 -5.79 -6.77
N LYS A 41 -19.33 -5.85 -8.11
CA LYS A 41 -20.52 -5.59 -8.94
C LYS A 41 -21.69 -6.53 -8.57
N GLN A 42 -21.40 -7.83 -8.35
CA GLN A 42 -22.41 -8.79 -7.91
C GLN A 42 -22.98 -8.43 -6.52
N SER A 43 -22.12 -8.03 -5.58
CA SER A 43 -22.54 -7.63 -4.23
C SER A 43 -23.36 -6.35 -4.21
N LEU A 44 -23.18 -5.47 -5.20
CA LEU A 44 -23.90 -4.19 -5.33
C LEU A 44 -25.11 -4.27 -6.26
N LYS A 45 -25.44 -5.43 -6.84
CA LYS A 45 -26.49 -5.56 -7.89
C LYS A 45 -27.83 -4.97 -7.47
N ASN A 46 -28.22 -5.14 -6.22
CA ASN A 46 -29.51 -4.70 -5.68
C ASN A 46 -29.37 -3.41 -4.82
N ASN A 47 -28.22 -2.77 -4.80
CA ASN A 47 -28.02 -1.52 -4.08
C ASN A 47 -28.33 -0.34 -5.03
N PRO A 48 -29.32 0.53 -4.72
CA PRO A 48 -29.75 1.62 -5.60
C PRO A 48 -28.81 2.83 -5.61
N SER A 49 -27.71 2.77 -4.88
CA SER A 49 -26.73 3.87 -4.81
C SER A 49 -26.03 4.13 -6.13
N GLU A 50 -25.62 5.37 -6.33
CA GLU A 50 -24.79 5.75 -7.47
C GLU A 50 -23.38 5.16 -7.32
N VAL A 51 -22.93 4.36 -8.29
CA VAL A 51 -21.64 3.65 -8.24
C VAL A 51 -20.67 4.21 -9.27
N PHE A 52 -19.53 4.67 -8.79
CA PHE A 52 -18.42 5.20 -9.58
C PHE A 52 -17.30 4.15 -9.70
N TYR A 53 -17.04 3.72 -10.93
CA TYR A 53 -16.07 2.65 -11.22
C TYR A 53 -14.66 3.18 -11.50
N PRO A 54 -13.61 2.34 -11.34
CA PRO A 54 -12.23 2.74 -11.60
C PRO A 54 -11.92 3.03 -13.07
N SER A 55 -12.85 2.74 -14.00
CA SER A 55 -12.78 3.15 -15.42
C SER A 55 -13.08 4.62 -15.65
N ASN A 56 -13.73 5.29 -14.71
CA ASN A 56 -14.12 6.70 -14.82
C ASN A 56 -12.95 7.68 -14.70
N TRP A 57 -11.77 7.24 -14.32
CA TRP A 57 -10.60 8.10 -14.15
C TRP A 57 -9.30 7.37 -14.46
N GLN A 58 -8.27 8.14 -14.77
CA GLN A 58 -6.91 7.66 -15.00
C GLN A 58 -5.90 8.48 -14.21
N ILE A 59 -4.80 7.84 -13.80
CA ILE A 59 -3.68 8.50 -13.16
C ILE A 59 -2.37 7.86 -13.61
N LYS A 60 -1.37 8.68 -13.90
CA LYS A 60 -0.03 8.27 -14.34
C LYS A 60 1.01 9.12 -13.62
N SER A 61 2.18 8.55 -13.37
CA SER A 61 3.35 9.29 -12.90
C SER A 61 4.45 9.22 -13.96
N LYS A 62 5.05 10.37 -14.28
CA LYS A 62 6.19 10.50 -15.19
C LYS A 62 7.04 11.69 -14.77
N GLN A 63 8.37 11.52 -14.62
CA GLN A 63 9.33 12.60 -14.34
C GLN A 63 8.91 13.51 -13.15
N ASN A 64 8.61 12.90 -12.01
CA ASN A 64 8.17 13.62 -10.79
C ASN A 64 6.87 14.42 -10.92
N LYS A 65 6.12 14.20 -12.00
CA LYS A 65 4.77 14.75 -12.20
C LYS A 65 3.74 13.64 -12.21
N ILE A 66 2.60 13.93 -11.63
CA ILE A 66 1.44 13.05 -11.62
C ILE A 66 0.37 13.70 -12.50
N TYR A 67 -0.15 12.94 -13.43
CA TYR A 67 -1.19 13.34 -14.37
C TYR A 67 -2.45 12.57 -14.04
N TYR A 68 -3.47 13.29 -13.63
CA TYR A 68 -4.82 12.77 -13.41
C TYR A 68 -5.74 13.26 -14.51
N SER A 69 -6.65 12.40 -14.97
CA SER A 69 -7.73 12.78 -15.88
C SER A 69 -9.00 11.97 -15.63
N ASP A 70 -10.15 12.63 -15.79
CA ASP A 70 -11.47 12.05 -15.93
C ASP A 70 -12.18 12.75 -17.11
N PRO A 71 -13.42 12.39 -17.50
CA PRO A 71 -14.11 12.99 -18.65
C PRO A 71 -14.28 14.51 -18.58
N LYS A 72 -14.27 15.12 -17.38
CA LYS A 72 -14.51 16.55 -17.16
C LYS A 72 -13.24 17.29 -16.70
N ASN A 73 -12.20 16.58 -16.26
CA ASN A 73 -11.07 17.19 -15.59
C ASN A 73 -9.72 16.63 -16.03
N SER A 74 -8.73 17.53 -16.11
CA SER A 74 -7.32 17.18 -16.20
C SER A 74 -6.54 17.98 -15.16
N ILE A 75 -5.68 17.30 -14.38
CA ILE A 75 -4.90 17.88 -13.29
C ILE A 75 -3.47 17.36 -13.34
N THR A 76 -2.50 18.29 -13.29
CA THR A 76 -1.08 17.93 -13.15
C THR A 76 -0.60 18.32 -11.75
N ILE A 77 0.07 17.41 -11.06
CA ILE A 77 0.56 17.57 -9.69
C ILE A 77 2.05 17.29 -9.66
N LYS A 78 2.84 18.14 -9.03
CA LYS A 78 4.25 17.86 -8.74
C LYS A 78 4.35 17.26 -7.34
N ASN A 79 4.67 15.97 -7.25
CA ASN A 79 4.84 15.27 -5.97
C ASN A 79 5.87 14.15 -6.12
N ASN A 80 6.89 14.16 -5.26
CA ASN A 80 7.99 13.19 -5.26
C ASN A 80 7.80 12.07 -4.22
N ASN A 81 6.73 12.12 -3.42
CA ASN A 81 6.49 11.16 -2.33
C ASN A 81 5.61 10.00 -2.77
N ILE A 82 4.94 10.11 -3.92
CA ILE A 82 4.08 9.07 -4.47
C ILE A 82 4.89 8.18 -5.41
N VAL A 83 5.60 7.24 -4.85
CA VAL A 83 6.59 6.42 -5.57
C VAL A 83 6.10 5.01 -5.92
N SER A 84 4.97 4.56 -5.37
CA SER A 84 4.41 3.25 -5.70
C SER A 84 3.10 3.33 -6.46
N GLN A 85 2.83 2.32 -7.28
CA GLN A 85 1.58 2.22 -8.05
C GLN A 85 0.34 2.18 -7.14
N GLY A 86 0.43 1.54 -5.97
CA GLY A 86 -0.68 1.50 -5.00
C GLY A 86 -1.02 2.88 -4.46
N LEU A 87 -0.01 3.66 -4.05
CA LEU A 87 -0.20 5.03 -3.57
C LEU A 87 -0.74 5.94 -4.68
N LEU A 88 -0.25 5.74 -5.91
CA LEU A 88 -0.72 6.50 -7.07
C LEU A 88 -2.21 6.24 -7.34
N HIS A 89 -2.64 4.99 -7.32
CA HIS A 89 -4.05 4.64 -7.49
C HIS A 89 -4.93 5.19 -6.35
N ASN A 90 -4.45 5.15 -5.10
CA ASN A 90 -5.18 5.72 -3.97
C ASN A 90 -5.32 7.24 -4.11
N LEU A 91 -4.27 7.94 -4.57
CA LEU A 91 -4.35 9.37 -4.87
C LEU A 91 -5.36 9.64 -5.99
N GLY A 92 -5.37 8.85 -7.07
CA GLY A 92 -6.34 8.98 -8.16
C GLY A 92 -7.78 8.86 -7.68
N LEU A 93 -8.06 7.86 -6.84
CA LEU A 93 -9.38 7.70 -6.23
C LEU A 93 -9.73 8.91 -5.35
N ALA A 94 -8.82 9.37 -4.51
CA ALA A 94 -9.05 10.52 -3.63
C ALA A 94 -9.35 11.81 -4.43
N ILE A 95 -8.63 12.04 -5.53
CA ILE A 95 -8.88 13.18 -6.43
C ILE A 95 -10.27 13.05 -7.06
N TYR A 96 -10.63 11.86 -7.55
CA TYR A 96 -11.91 11.62 -8.18
C TYR A 96 -13.07 11.86 -7.20
N VAL A 97 -12.95 11.36 -5.96
CA VAL A 97 -13.92 11.64 -4.89
C VAL A 97 -14.02 13.14 -4.62
N ALA A 98 -12.88 13.81 -4.39
CA ALA A 98 -12.86 15.26 -4.09
C ALA A 98 -13.54 16.11 -5.17
N LEU A 99 -13.29 15.79 -6.45
CA LEU A 99 -13.94 16.49 -7.57
C LEU A 99 -15.46 16.27 -7.59
N ASN A 100 -15.92 15.05 -7.28
CA ASN A 100 -17.36 14.73 -7.20
C ASN A 100 -18.06 15.40 -6.00
N PHE A 101 -17.29 15.86 -5.00
CA PHE A 101 -17.78 16.68 -3.88
C PHE A 101 -17.50 18.17 -4.06
N GLY A 102 -17.17 18.64 -5.28
CA GLY A 102 -17.04 20.05 -5.61
C GLY A 102 -15.74 20.71 -5.19
N VAL A 103 -14.72 19.94 -4.76
CA VAL A 103 -13.41 20.52 -4.43
C VAL A 103 -12.72 21.05 -5.70
N SER A 104 -12.29 22.30 -5.68
CA SER A 104 -11.66 22.93 -6.85
C SER A 104 -10.31 22.28 -7.22
N LYS A 105 -10.00 22.27 -8.52
CA LYS A 105 -8.72 21.75 -9.06
C LYS A 105 -7.51 22.42 -8.38
N LYS A 106 -7.58 23.72 -8.11
CA LYS A 106 -6.51 24.50 -7.46
C LYS A 106 -6.22 23.98 -6.05
N ILE A 107 -7.27 23.70 -5.26
CA ILE A 107 -7.13 23.12 -3.91
C ILE A 107 -6.53 21.73 -4.00
N ILE A 108 -7.03 20.88 -4.90
CA ILE A 108 -6.51 19.52 -5.12
C ILE A 108 -5.03 19.55 -5.48
N GLN A 109 -4.62 20.37 -6.45
CA GLN A 109 -3.21 20.51 -6.84
C GLN A 109 -2.32 20.92 -5.66
N LYS A 110 -2.73 21.97 -4.92
CA LYS A 110 -1.97 22.49 -3.77
C LYS A 110 -1.82 21.45 -2.67
N THR A 111 -2.89 20.71 -2.37
CA THR A 111 -2.91 19.71 -1.29
C THR A 111 -2.15 18.45 -1.71
N ALA A 112 -2.44 17.91 -2.88
CA ALA A 112 -1.82 16.69 -3.37
C ALA A 112 -0.29 16.83 -3.58
N ALA A 113 0.20 18.01 -3.91
CA ALA A 113 1.64 18.29 -4.00
C ALA A 113 2.39 18.11 -2.68
N LYS A 114 1.70 18.21 -1.54
CA LYS A 114 2.27 18.12 -0.19
C LYS A 114 2.00 16.79 0.51
N ILE A 115 1.23 15.90 -0.11
CA ILE A 115 0.86 14.63 0.52
C ILE A 115 2.11 13.78 0.79
N ILE A 116 2.20 13.33 2.03
CA ILE A 116 3.12 12.30 2.50
C ILE A 116 2.27 11.23 3.18
N PHE A 117 2.60 9.96 2.96
CA PHE A 117 1.99 8.85 3.67
C PHE A 117 2.99 8.31 4.70
N PRO A 118 2.90 8.73 5.98
CA PRO A 118 3.77 8.20 7.03
C PRO A 118 3.67 6.66 7.10
N GLY A 119 4.84 5.99 7.11
CA GLY A 119 4.88 4.52 7.14
C GLY A 119 4.44 3.81 5.84
N ARG A 120 4.40 4.51 4.70
CA ARG A 120 4.17 3.91 3.37
C ARG A 120 5.24 4.39 2.40
N ILE A 121 6.29 3.61 2.22
CA ILE A 121 7.52 3.97 1.50
C ILE A 121 8.00 5.35 1.94
N HIS A 122 7.96 5.57 3.26
CA HIS A 122 8.22 6.87 3.86
C HIS A 122 9.72 7.06 4.01
N ASN A 123 10.29 8.00 3.26
CA ASN A 123 11.68 8.39 3.41
C ASN A 123 11.85 9.25 4.66
N ILE A 124 12.55 8.73 5.67
CA ILE A 124 12.82 9.41 6.94
C ILE A 124 14.01 10.35 6.78
N THR A 125 13.76 11.64 6.73
CA THR A 125 14.80 12.67 6.51
C THR A 125 15.22 13.39 7.79
N LYS A 126 14.52 13.21 8.90
CA LYS A 126 14.79 13.87 10.20
C LYS A 126 14.34 13.00 11.38
N GLY A 127 14.72 13.39 12.58
CA GLY A 127 14.37 12.71 13.83
C GLY A 127 15.48 11.82 14.38
N LYS A 128 15.22 11.17 15.55
CA LYS A 128 16.22 10.38 16.28
C LYS A 128 16.80 9.22 15.44
N LEU A 129 15.96 8.43 14.80
CA LEU A 129 16.39 7.31 13.95
C LEU A 129 17.29 7.78 12.80
N ARG A 130 16.97 8.91 12.15
CA ARG A 130 17.79 9.44 11.05
C ARG A 130 19.20 9.83 11.50
N LYS A 131 19.36 10.29 12.74
CA LYS A 131 20.67 10.67 13.31
C LYS A 131 21.60 9.47 13.54
N LEU A 132 21.05 8.26 13.66
CA LEU A 132 21.82 7.02 13.86
C LEU A 132 22.33 6.43 12.53
N ILE A 133 21.88 6.97 11.38
CA ILE A 133 22.19 6.44 10.06
C ILE A 133 23.14 7.39 9.34
N GLN A 134 24.11 6.83 8.63
CA GLN A 134 25.09 7.59 7.83
C GLN A 134 24.40 8.59 6.88
N PRO A 135 24.94 9.79 6.67
CA PRO A 135 24.33 10.84 5.85
C PRO A 135 23.91 10.36 4.44
N ASN A 136 24.75 9.55 3.81
CA ASN A 136 24.54 9.04 2.45
C ASN A 136 23.62 7.81 2.37
N THR A 137 23.09 7.32 3.51
CA THR A 137 22.19 6.19 3.56
C THR A 137 20.74 6.67 3.59
N GLN A 138 19.91 6.18 2.70
CA GLN A 138 18.47 6.43 2.72
C GLN A 138 17.80 5.53 3.76
N LEU A 139 16.94 6.10 4.61
CA LEU A 139 16.14 5.37 5.58
C LEU A 139 14.67 5.37 5.13
N ILE A 140 14.16 4.20 4.78
CA ILE A 140 12.78 4.01 4.33
C ILE A 140 12.01 3.25 5.41
N LEU A 141 10.88 3.78 5.83
CA LEU A 141 9.92 3.12 6.72
C LEU A 141 8.68 2.70 5.94
N ASP A 142 8.30 1.42 6.09
CA ASP A 142 7.05 0.91 5.53
C ASP A 142 6.34 -0.04 6.52
N GLY A 143 5.05 0.16 6.72
CA GLY A 143 4.20 -0.65 7.60
C GLY A 143 3.45 -1.76 6.87
N CYS A 144 3.93 -2.18 5.69
CA CYS A 144 3.31 -3.28 4.96
C CYS A 144 3.37 -4.59 5.75
N HIS A 145 2.25 -5.30 5.76
CA HIS A 145 2.10 -6.52 6.54
C HIS A 145 1.24 -7.58 5.84
N ALA A 146 0.82 -7.32 4.60
CA ALA A 146 0.13 -8.30 3.75
C ALA A 146 0.99 -8.63 2.52
N PRO A 147 0.92 -9.87 1.96
CA PRO A 147 1.70 -10.28 0.79
C PRO A 147 1.52 -9.35 -0.44
N THR A 148 0.32 -8.80 -0.64
CA THR A 148 0.03 -7.84 -1.72
C THR A 148 0.69 -6.48 -1.51
N GLU A 149 0.80 -6.03 -0.27
CA GLU A 149 1.53 -4.80 0.08
C GLU A 149 3.04 -5.02 -0.08
N GLY A 150 3.55 -6.19 0.36
CA GLY A 150 4.93 -6.61 0.13
C GLY A 150 5.30 -6.65 -1.36
N GLU A 151 4.39 -7.07 -2.22
CA GLU A 151 4.56 -7.02 -3.67
C GLU A 151 4.77 -5.58 -4.19
N ASN A 152 3.98 -4.62 -3.70
CA ASN A 152 4.12 -3.21 -4.08
C ASN A 152 5.45 -2.62 -3.59
N LEU A 153 5.83 -2.88 -2.33
CA LEU A 153 7.11 -2.44 -1.78
C LEU A 153 8.28 -3.09 -2.54
N SER A 154 8.23 -4.39 -2.80
CA SER A 154 9.29 -5.10 -3.52
C SER A 154 9.52 -4.54 -4.92
N ARG A 155 8.46 -4.19 -5.65
CA ARG A 155 8.57 -3.52 -6.96
C ARG A 155 9.29 -2.18 -6.86
N TYR A 156 8.95 -1.36 -5.86
CA TYR A 156 9.65 -0.09 -5.63
C TYR A 156 11.12 -0.32 -5.30
N LEU A 157 11.43 -1.22 -4.36
CA LEU A 157 12.81 -1.49 -3.94
C LEU A 157 13.69 -1.98 -5.10
N ARG A 158 13.14 -2.76 -6.05
CA ARG A 158 13.87 -3.18 -7.27
C ARG A 158 14.25 -2.01 -8.19
N THR A 159 13.64 -0.84 -8.07
CA THR A 159 14.04 0.35 -8.83
C THR A 159 15.26 1.07 -8.24
N LEU A 160 15.62 0.75 -6.99
CA LEU A 160 16.78 1.33 -6.32
C LEU A 160 18.04 0.60 -6.77
N LYS A 161 19.08 1.38 -7.08
CA LYS A 161 20.36 0.85 -7.57
C LYS A 161 21.36 0.53 -6.45
N GLN A 162 21.13 1.04 -5.24
CA GLN A 162 22.00 0.85 -4.09
C GLN A 162 21.71 -0.47 -3.37
N PRO A 163 22.70 -1.04 -2.64
CA PRO A 163 22.48 -2.18 -1.77
C PRO A 163 21.39 -1.88 -0.71
N ILE A 164 20.45 -2.80 -0.53
CA ILE A 164 19.33 -2.62 0.38
C ILE A 164 19.49 -3.58 1.56
N TYR A 165 19.38 -3.04 2.76
CA TYR A 165 19.38 -3.77 4.02
C TYR A 165 17.99 -3.68 4.64
N GLY A 166 17.44 -4.80 5.11
CA GLY A 166 16.12 -4.85 5.72
C GLY A 166 16.20 -5.00 7.24
N VAL A 167 15.41 -4.22 7.98
CA VAL A 167 15.05 -4.54 9.37
C VAL A 167 13.61 -5.00 9.35
N TRP A 168 13.35 -6.25 9.79
CA TRP A 168 12.04 -6.86 9.60
C TRP A 168 11.48 -7.49 10.87
N GLY A 169 10.31 -7.03 11.29
CA GLY A 169 9.46 -7.62 12.30
C GLY A 169 8.05 -7.85 11.75
N MET A 170 7.36 -8.90 12.20
CA MET A 170 6.02 -9.22 11.71
C MET A 170 5.20 -10.01 12.73
N LEU A 171 3.87 -9.90 12.64
CA LEU A 171 2.94 -10.68 13.44
C LEU A 171 2.71 -12.06 12.82
N LYS A 172 2.46 -13.07 13.66
CA LYS A 172 2.25 -14.47 13.24
C LYS A 172 1.07 -14.64 12.28
N ASN A 173 0.00 -13.87 12.48
CA ASN A 173 -1.23 -13.92 11.69
C ASN A 173 -1.16 -13.14 10.35
N LYS A 174 -0.01 -12.58 9.98
CA LYS A 174 0.18 -11.76 8.76
C LYS A 174 0.90 -12.50 7.63
N GLU A 175 0.84 -13.82 7.63
CA GLU A 175 1.46 -14.67 6.59
C GLU A 175 2.95 -14.32 6.35
N PRO A 176 3.81 -14.32 7.38
CA PRO A 176 5.18 -13.81 7.29
C PRO A 176 6.02 -14.49 6.22
N GLU A 177 5.80 -15.79 5.96
CA GLU A 177 6.51 -16.54 4.91
C GLU A 177 6.10 -16.04 3.50
N HIS A 178 4.80 -15.89 3.23
CA HIS A 178 4.30 -15.38 1.96
C HIS A 178 4.70 -13.93 1.71
N PHE A 179 4.79 -13.14 2.77
CA PHE A 179 5.24 -11.77 2.71
C PHE A 179 6.71 -11.66 2.33
N ILE A 180 7.61 -12.29 3.10
CA ILE A 180 9.06 -12.13 2.92
C ILE A 180 9.57 -12.75 1.61
N LYS A 181 8.88 -13.77 1.10
CA LYS A 181 9.16 -14.39 -0.20
C LYS A 181 9.16 -13.37 -1.36
N LYS A 182 8.41 -12.27 -1.25
CA LYS A 182 8.35 -11.20 -2.25
C LYS A 182 9.65 -10.42 -2.39
N PHE A 183 10.52 -10.51 -1.40
CA PHE A 183 11.79 -9.77 -1.31
C PHE A 183 13.02 -10.60 -1.66
N ARG A 184 12.86 -11.81 -2.20
CA ARG A 184 13.97 -12.63 -2.67
C ARG A 184 14.79 -11.87 -3.71
N GLY A 185 16.13 -11.86 -3.53
CA GLY A 185 17.07 -11.17 -4.41
C GLY A 185 17.02 -9.64 -4.35
N ILE A 186 16.37 -9.06 -3.33
CA ILE A 186 16.32 -7.61 -3.13
C ILE A 186 17.27 -7.19 -2.00
N PHE A 187 17.14 -7.80 -0.83
CA PHE A 187 17.97 -7.46 0.31
C PHE A 187 19.36 -8.09 0.21
N LYS A 188 20.40 -7.30 0.47
CA LYS A 188 21.74 -7.81 0.71
C LYS A 188 21.78 -8.64 2.01
N THR A 189 21.10 -8.16 3.05
CA THR A 189 20.86 -8.90 4.28
C THR A 189 19.62 -8.36 4.98
N VAL A 190 19.02 -9.19 5.85
CA VAL A 190 17.85 -8.84 6.68
C VAL A 190 18.22 -9.02 8.15
N ILE A 191 17.85 -8.05 8.98
CA ILE A 191 17.96 -8.10 10.44
C ILE A 191 16.55 -8.42 10.97
N PRO A 192 16.29 -9.65 11.43
CA PRO A 192 15.00 -9.98 12.01
C PRO A 192 14.90 -9.43 13.44
N VAL A 193 13.80 -8.75 13.74
CA VAL A 193 13.53 -8.16 15.06
C VAL A 193 12.17 -8.60 15.58
N SER A 194 12.05 -8.87 16.87
CA SER A 194 10.75 -9.05 17.50
C SER A 194 10.12 -7.70 17.79
N ILE A 195 8.78 -7.62 17.77
CA ILE A 195 8.05 -6.38 18.12
C ILE A 195 7.78 -6.41 19.61
N SER A 196 8.45 -5.55 20.35
CA SER A 196 8.32 -5.45 21.80
C SER A 196 6.89 -5.07 22.21
N GLY A 197 6.36 -5.72 23.25
CA GLY A 197 5.03 -5.46 23.76
C GLY A 197 3.87 -6.00 22.93
N GLU A 198 4.15 -6.74 21.84
CA GLU A 198 3.13 -7.32 20.98
C GLU A 198 3.14 -8.88 21.10
N PRO A 199 2.19 -9.48 21.82
CA PRO A 199 2.17 -10.94 22.06
C PRO A 199 2.03 -11.79 20.81
N SER A 200 1.40 -11.26 19.76
CA SER A 200 1.22 -11.95 18.47
C SER A 200 2.41 -11.79 17.52
N ALA A 201 3.48 -11.08 17.94
CA ALA A 201 4.69 -10.94 17.13
C ALA A 201 5.43 -12.28 16.95
N CYS A 202 6.01 -12.46 15.78
CA CYS A 202 7.01 -13.52 15.59
C CYS A 202 8.25 -13.20 16.43
N SER A 203 8.78 -14.21 17.12
CA SER A 203 10.10 -14.11 17.74
C SER A 203 11.20 -14.01 16.68
N THR A 204 12.34 -13.44 17.05
CA THR A 204 13.53 -13.40 16.19
C THR A 204 13.91 -14.79 15.68
N LYS A 205 13.80 -15.84 16.53
CA LYS A 205 14.07 -17.23 16.16
C LYS A 205 13.12 -17.74 15.07
N GLU A 206 11.83 -17.44 15.16
CA GLU A 206 10.83 -17.80 14.14
C GLU A 206 11.12 -17.08 12.82
N LEU A 207 11.42 -15.78 12.87
CA LEU A 207 11.74 -14.99 11.68
C LEU A 207 13.03 -15.50 11.00
N LYS A 208 14.08 -15.86 11.75
CA LYS A 208 15.31 -16.47 11.22
C LYS A 208 15.02 -17.78 10.46
N LYS A 209 14.18 -18.67 11.01
CA LYS A 209 13.75 -19.91 10.33
C LYS A 209 13.05 -19.61 9.01
N ILE A 210 12.16 -18.61 8.98
CA ILE A 210 11.43 -18.20 7.78
C ILE A 210 12.40 -17.62 6.72
N LEU A 211 13.36 -16.77 7.13
CA LEU A 211 14.38 -16.21 6.23
C LEU A 211 15.23 -17.31 5.61
N PHE A 212 15.73 -18.27 6.42
CA PHE A 212 16.51 -19.41 5.96
C PHE A 212 15.75 -20.25 4.92
N LYS A 213 14.51 -20.66 5.24
CA LYS A 213 13.64 -21.40 4.32
C LYS A 213 13.42 -20.68 2.98
N ASN A 214 13.41 -19.35 3.01
CA ASN A 214 13.20 -18.53 1.82
C ASN A 214 14.49 -18.09 1.13
N LYS A 215 15.68 -18.61 1.56
CA LYS A 215 16.99 -18.29 0.97
C LYS A 215 17.31 -16.79 0.99
N LEU A 216 16.91 -16.08 2.04
CA LEU A 216 17.34 -14.70 2.29
C LEU A 216 18.50 -14.71 3.29
N LEU A 217 19.55 -13.91 3.00
CA LEU A 217 20.66 -13.72 3.92
C LEU A 217 20.20 -12.89 5.12
N PHE A 218 20.62 -13.26 6.31
CA PHE A 218 20.31 -12.54 7.54
C PHE A 218 21.49 -12.54 8.51
N ASN A 219 21.58 -11.49 9.34
CA ASN A 219 22.60 -11.41 10.39
C ASN A 219 22.12 -12.17 11.65
N ASN A 220 23.07 -12.86 12.27
CA ASN A 220 22.94 -13.39 13.62
C ASN A 220 23.28 -12.26 14.59
N THR A 221 22.32 -11.45 14.98
CA THR A 221 22.42 -10.57 16.16
C THR A 221 21.94 -11.32 17.37
#